data_cc7337ae2ae7a9c486b044693f72c59a
#
_entry.id   cc7337ae2ae7a9c486b044693f72c59a
#
_cell.length_a   1.000
_cell.length_b   1.000
_cell.length_c   1.000
_cell.angle_alpha   90.00
_cell.angle_beta   90.00
_cell.angle_gamma   90.00
#
_symmetry.space_group_name_H-M   'P 1'
#
loop_
_entity.id
_entity.type
_entity.pdbx_description
1 polymer ?
#
loop_
_entity_poly.entity_id
_entity_poly.type
_entity_poly.pdbx_seq_one_letter_code
_entity_poly.pdbx_strand_id
1 'polypeptide(L)'
;MPRPDPPLAEGNQSPYEVNGVLYTVYASARGYRQQGVASWYGMKFQGRPTANGEIFEVFGATAAHRSLPIPTYVRVTNLGNDRSVVLRVNDRGPFHPDRLIDLSYGAALQLGFAEQGTATVLVESLDLAGVDDRRELAAASYRYLQLGAFTSETAAGELGGEIGRRWDYPVSVSAVDTDNRRLHRVRVGPFSSMPALEQARAVLIEAGYPAPQPIL
;
A
#
# COMPACT_ATOMS: atom_id res chain seq x y z
N MET A 1 -12.94 2.32 0.41
CA MET A 1 -12.78 3.78 0.63
C MET A 1 -12.28 3.99 2.05
N PRO A 2 -11.29 4.86 2.23
CA PRO A 2 -10.93 5.31 3.55
C PRO A 2 -12.16 5.95 4.21
N ARG A 3 -12.48 5.48 5.40
CA ARG A 3 -13.60 5.96 6.21
C ARG A 3 -13.06 6.36 7.57
N PRO A 4 -13.69 7.30 8.28
CA PRO A 4 -13.37 7.57 9.66
C PRO A 4 -13.61 6.29 10.47
N ASP A 5 -12.56 5.57 10.79
CA ASP A 5 -12.65 4.43 11.70
C ASP A 5 -12.19 4.91 13.08
N PRO A 6 -12.97 4.68 14.14
CA PRO A 6 -12.50 4.99 15.48
C PRO A 6 -11.27 4.13 15.79
N PRO A 7 -10.32 4.65 16.60
CA PRO A 7 -9.20 3.85 17.07
C PRO A 7 -9.71 2.58 17.76
N LEU A 8 -9.17 1.44 17.37
CA LEU A 8 -9.50 0.16 17.97
C LEU A 8 -8.79 0.03 19.34
N ALA A 9 -9.32 -0.74 20.26
CA ALA A 9 -8.61 -1.08 21.51
C ALA A 9 -7.36 -1.92 21.19
N GLU A 10 -7.46 -2.82 20.19
CA GLU A 10 -6.36 -3.63 19.71
C GLU A 10 -5.32 -2.77 18.99
N GLY A 11 -4.05 -2.98 19.36
CA GLY A 11 -2.92 -2.26 18.82
C GLY A 11 -2.72 -0.82 19.35
N ASN A 12 -3.63 -0.30 20.18
CA ASN A 12 -3.54 1.04 20.78
C ASN A 12 -3.27 1.03 22.29
N GLN A 13 -2.85 -0.09 22.83
CA GLN A 13 -2.40 -0.15 24.23
C GLN A 13 -1.21 0.79 24.43
N SER A 14 -1.23 1.57 25.50
CA SER A 14 -0.19 2.58 25.76
C SER A 14 0.09 2.70 27.27
N PRO A 15 1.36 2.62 27.71
CA PRO A 15 2.52 2.27 26.90
C PRO A 15 2.53 0.78 26.51
N TYR A 16 3.30 0.43 25.49
CA TYR A 16 3.59 -0.96 25.12
C TYR A 16 5.10 -1.16 25.00
N GLU A 17 5.58 -2.39 25.22
CA GLU A 17 7.00 -2.72 25.24
C GLU A 17 7.38 -3.64 24.08
N VAL A 18 8.49 -3.33 23.42
CA VAL A 18 9.13 -4.20 22.44
C VAL A 18 10.63 -4.22 22.66
N ASN A 19 11.20 -5.41 22.84
CA ASN A 19 12.63 -5.61 23.06
C ASN A 19 13.22 -4.76 24.22
N GLY A 20 12.47 -4.57 25.32
CA GLY A 20 12.88 -3.79 26.47
C GLY A 20 12.75 -2.27 26.29
N VAL A 21 12.19 -1.79 25.17
CA VAL A 21 11.94 -0.38 24.91
C VAL A 21 10.45 -0.09 25.03
N LEU A 22 10.11 0.92 25.85
CA LEU A 22 8.74 1.40 26.02
C LEU A 22 8.37 2.42 24.93
N TYR A 23 7.23 2.21 24.32
CA TYR A 23 6.65 3.10 23.30
C TYR A 23 5.31 3.63 23.78
N THR A 24 5.05 4.91 23.50
CA THR A 24 3.78 5.57 23.84
C THR A 24 3.00 5.84 22.58
N VAL A 25 1.72 5.49 22.59
CA VAL A 25 0.78 5.85 21.52
C VAL A 25 0.23 7.24 21.78
N TYR A 26 0.19 8.09 20.76
CA TYR A 26 -0.41 9.42 20.85
C TYR A 26 -1.93 9.33 21.08
N ALA A 27 -2.46 10.25 21.86
CA ALA A 27 -3.91 10.33 22.09
C ALA A 27 -4.70 10.67 20.83
N SER A 28 -4.07 11.33 19.85
CA SER A 28 -4.65 11.72 18.58
C SER A 28 -3.58 11.82 17.49
N ALA A 29 -3.96 11.53 16.27
CA ALA A 29 -3.12 11.76 15.09
C ALA A 29 -3.25 13.19 14.53
N ARG A 30 -4.21 13.99 15.04
CA ARG A 30 -4.55 15.29 14.46
C ARG A 30 -3.35 16.22 14.40
N GLY A 31 -3.09 16.77 13.20
CA GLY A 31 -1.97 17.67 12.94
C GLY A 31 -0.59 17.01 12.99
N TYR A 32 -0.53 15.67 13.02
CA TYR A 32 0.76 14.98 12.96
C TYR A 32 1.44 15.28 11.63
N ARG A 33 2.68 15.77 11.72
CA ARG A 33 3.54 16.08 10.59
C ARG A 33 4.97 15.86 10.99
N GLN A 34 5.66 14.89 10.39
CA GLN A 34 7.04 14.56 10.72
C GLN A 34 7.82 14.11 9.49
N GLN A 35 9.07 14.58 9.38
CA GLN A 35 10.03 14.09 8.42
C GLN A 35 10.91 13.01 9.06
N GLY A 36 11.25 11.98 8.26
CA GLY A 36 12.14 10.91 8.71
C GLY A 36 12.39 9.88 7.62
N VAL A 37 13.06 8.79 7.99
CA VAL A 37 13.36 7.70 7.07
C VAL A 37 12.20 6.72 7.03
N ALA A 38 11.72 6.43 5.82
CA ALA A 38 10.84 5.31 5.54
C ALA A 38 11.64 4.10 5.06
N SER A 39 11.20 2.92 5.42
CA SER A 39 11.57 1.66 4.76
C SER A 39 10.31 0.88 4.39
N TRP A 40 10.46 -0.35 3.92
CA TRP A 40 9.33 -1.22 3.64
C TRP A 40 9.59 -2.64 4.15
N TYR A 41 8.50 -3.34 4.49
CA TYR A 41 8.54 -4.71 4.96
C TYR A 41 8.00 -5.66 3.90
N GLY A 42 8.71 -6.78 3.70
CA GLY A 42 8.59 -7.60 2.51
C GLY A 42 7.70 -8.83 2.67
N MET A 43 7.78 -9.70 1.67
CA MET A 43 6.97 -10.91 1.45
C MET A 43 6.88 -11.85 2.64
N LYS A 44 7.87 -11.92 3.53
CA LYS A 44 7.86 -12.80 4.70
C LYS A 44 6.72 -12.52 5.70
N PHE A 45 6.08 -11.36 5.59
CA PHE A 45 4.97 -10.96 6.45
C PHE A 45 3.60 -11.11 5.76
N GLN A 46 3.56 -11.45 4.47
CA GLN A 46 2.33 -11.65 3.73
C GLN A 46 1.38 -12.62 4.46
N GLY A 47 0.13 -12.20 4.62
CA GLY A 47 -0.91 -13.01 5.25
C GLY A 47 -0.87 -13.07 6.79
N ARG A 48 0.08 -12.38 7.44
CA ARG A 48 0.14 -12.29 8.90
C ARG A 48 -0.78 -11.19 9.42
N PRO A 49 -1.36 -11.34 10.62
CA PRO A 49 -2.12 -10.26 11.24
C PRO A 49 -1.19 -9.12 11.63
N THR A 50 -1.64 -7.89 11.41
CA THR A 50 -1.05 -6.65 11.88
C THR A 50 -1.48 -6.35 13.32
N ALA A 51 -0.92 -5.31 13.95
CA ALA A 51 -1.20 -4.98 15.35
C ALA A 51 -2.69 -4.67 15.62
N ASN A 52 -3.48 -4.28 14.62
CA ASN A 52 -4.92 -4.08 14.75
C ASN A 52 -5.76 -5.28 14.28
N GLY A 53 -5.13 -6.43 14.00
CA GLY A 53 -5.81 -7.66 13.58
C GLY A 53 -6.12 -7.77 12.09
N GLU A 54 -5.85 -6.73 11.29
CA GLU A 54 -6.00 -6.82 9.83
C GLU A 54 -4.93 -7.74 9.23
N ILE A 55 -5.24 -8.38 8.11
CA ILE A 55 -4.25 -9.19 7.40
C ILE A 55 -3.32 -8.31 6.59
N PHE A 56 -2.01 -8.46 6.81
CA PHE A 56 -1.02 -7.74 6.02
C PHE A 56 -0.98 -8.23 4.58
N GLU A 57 -1.11 -7.28 3.67
CA GLU A 57 -0.95 -7.50 2.24
C GLU A 57 0.23 -6.68 1.70
N VAL A 58 1.23 -7.36 1.16
CA VAL A 58 2.50 -6.76 0.71
C VAL A 58 2.31 -5.68 -0.35
N PHE A 59 1.25 -5.77 -1.17
CA PHE A 59 0.89 -4.75 -2.15
C PHE A 59 -0.22 -3.81 -1.66
N GLY A 60 -0.63 -3.92 -0.39
CA GLY A 60 -1.63 -3.07 0.24
C GLY A 60 -1.15 -1.63 0.43
N ALA A 61 -2.09 -0.67 0.52
CA ALA A 61 -1.78 0.72 0.88
C ALA A 61 -1.71 0.87 2.41
N THR A 62 -0.75 0.19 3.04
CA THR A 62 -0.63 0.12 4.50
C THR A 62 0.75 0.50 4.99
N ALA A 63 0.84 0.85 6.27
CA ALA A 63 2.07 1.21 6.94
C ALA A 63 2.06 0.82 8.42
N ALA A 64 3.26 0.70 9.00
CA ALA A 64 3.49 0.56 10.42
C ALA A 64 4.10 1.84 11.00
N HIS A 65 3.55 2.32 12.12
CA HIS A 65 4.07 3.44 12.87
C HIS A 65 4.04 3.16 14.37
N ARG A 66 5.12 3.57 15.08
CA ARG A 66 5.27 3.22 16.50
C ARG A 66 4.29 3.95 17.43
N SER A 67 3.91 5.18 17.12
CA SER A 67 3.19 6.05 18.06
C SER A 67 1.85 6.59 17.56
N LEU A 68 1.57 6.57 16.27
CA LEU A 68 0.25 7.00 15.79
C LEU A 68 -0.84 6.06 16.28
N PRO A 69 -2.02 6.56 16.68
CA PRO A 69 -3.17 5.67 16.95
C PRO A 69 -3.55 4.93 15.67
N ILE A 70 -3.91 3.65 15.80
CA ILE A 70 -4.32 2.83 14.66
C ILE A 70 -5.81 2.47 14.76
N PRO A 71 -6.55 2.56 13.65
CA PRO A 71 -6.08 2.99 12.33
C PRO A 71 -5.97 4.52 12.19
N THR A 72 -4.94 4.98 11.48
CA THR A 72 -4.79 6.39 11.05
C THR A 72 -4.46 6.42 9.57
N TYR A 73 -5.05 7.36 8.83
CA TYR A 73 -4.63 7.62 7.46
C TYR A 73 -3.58 8.72 7.42
N VAL A 74 -2.53 8.48 6.65
CA VAL A 74 -1.42 9.42 6.47
C VAL A 74 -1.13 9.61 4.99
N ARG A 75 -0.76 10.83 4.60
CA ARG A 75 -0.05 11.09 3.36
C ARG A 75 1.44 10.91 3.62
N VAL A 76 2.10 10.13 2.80
CA VAL A 76 3.55 9.97 2.80
C VAL A 76 4.07 10.54 1.50
N THR A 77 4.99 11.51 1.59
CA THR A 77 5.64 12.14 0.44
C THR A 77 7.12 11.80 0.45
N ASN A 78 7.62 11.22 -0.62
CA ASN A 78 9.05 11.00 -0.81
C ASN A 78 9.71 12.32 -1.22
N LEU A 79 10.57 12.86 -0.35
CA LEU A 79 11.22 14.16 -0.56
C LEU A 79 12.32 14.15 -1.63
N GLY A 80 12.70 13.00 -2.13
CA GLY A 80 13.67 12.87 -3.21
C GLY A 80 13.07 12.99 -4.62
N ASN A 81 11.73 12.82 -4.76
CA ASN A 81 11.08 12.83 -6.07
C ASN A 81 9.64 13.39 -6.06
N ASP A 82 9.20 13.96 -4.93
CA ASP A 82 7.88 14.59 -4.70
C ASP A 82 6.67 13.66 -4.94
N ARG A 83 6.89 12.35 -5.06
CA ARG A 83 5.78 11.39 -5.14
C ARG A 83 5.12 11.23 -3.79
N SER A 84 3.80 11.16 -3.79
CA SER A 84 3.04 10.96 -2.57
C SER A 84 2.03 9.82 -2.68
N VAL A 85 1.73 9.20 -1.55
CA VAL A 85 0.73 8.15 -1.42
C VAL A 85 -0.02 8.30 -0.10
N VAL A 86 -1.31 7.98 -0.11
CA VAL A 86 -2.10 7.89 1.11
C VAL A 86 -2.13 6.45 1.58
N LEU A 87 -1.78 6.24 2.85
CA LEU A 87 -1.65 4.94 3.48
C LEU A 87 -2.49 4.85 4.74
N ARG A 88 -2.94 3.64 5.03
CA ARG A 88 -3.55 3.28 6.31
C ARG A 88 -2.45 2.75 7.25
N VAL A 89 -2.19 3.46 8.32
CA VAL A 89 -1.37 2.95 9.42
C VAL A 89 -2.22 1.98 10.22
N ASN A 90 -1.89 0.69 10.16
CA ASN A 90 -2.62 -0.39 10.81
C ASN A 90 -1.72 -1.35 11.61
N ASP A 91 -0.42 -1.03 11.67
CA ASP A 91 0.55 -1.88 12.34
C ASP A 91 1.52 -1.08 13.22
N ARG A 92 2.26 -1.78 14.11
CA ARG A 92 3.27 -1.24 15.00
C ARG A 92 4.69 -1.48 14.48
N GLY A 93 5.53 -0.48 14.63
CA GLY A 93 6.91 -0.41 14.13
C GLY A 93 7.13 0.91 13.39
N PRO A 94 8.31 1.11 12.82
CA PRO A 94 9.53 0.33 12.96
C PRO A 94 10.10 0.40 14.38
N PHE A 95 10.72 -0.70 14.80
CA PHE A 95 11.46 -0.75 16.07
C PHE A 95 12.96 -0.55 15.86
N HIS A 96 13.34 0.00 14.72
CA HIS A 96 14.68 0.47 14.40
C HIS A 96 14.78 1.98 14.70
N PRO A 97 15.81 2.45 15.46
CA PRO A 97 15.87 3.83 15.95
C PRO A 97 15.85 4.88 14.82
N ASP A 98 16.50 4.61 13.71
CA ASP A 98 16.68 5.58 12.61
C ASP A 98 15.51 5.64 11.63
N ARG A 99 14.45 4.83 11.82
CA ARG A 99 13.30 4.78 10.93
C ARG A 99 12.06 5.39 11.56
N LEU A 100 11.32 6.12 10.77
CA LEU A 100 10.07 6.76 11.18
C LEU A 100 8.85 5.86 10.91
N ILE A 101 8.81 5.26 9.72
CA ILE A 101 7.66 4.53 9.20
C ILE A 101 8.12 3.38 8.31
N ASP A 102 7.47 2.23 8.41
CA ASP A 102 7.67 1.10 7.50
C ASP A 102 6.42 0.93 6.63
N LEU A 103 6.63 0.89 5.32
CA LEU A 103 5.55 0.84 4.34
C LEU A 103 5.39 -0.58 3.78
N SER A 104 4.22 -0.85 3.21
CA SER A 104 4.08 -2.01 2.32
C SER A 104 5.00 -1.85 1.10
N TYR A 105 5.37 -2.97 0.47
CA TYR A 105 6.16 -2.94 -0.78
C TYR A 105 5.43 -2.21 -1.91
N GLY A 106 4.10 -2.38 -2.01
CA GLY A 106 3.28 -1.66 -3.00
C GLY A 106 3.36 -0.15 -2.84
N ALA A 107 3.35 0.36 -1.61
CA ALA A 107 3.52 1.77 -1.32
C ALA A 107 4.93 2.27 -1.65
N ALA A 108 5.97 1.49 -1.33
CA ALA A 108 7.36 1.83 -1.68
C ALA A 108 7.60 1.90 -3.19
N LEU A 109 6.96 1.01 -3.96
CA LEU A 109 6.98 1.05 -5.43
C LEU A 109 6.36 2.34 -5.96
N GLN A 110 5.22 2.75 -5.43
CA GLN A 110 4.53 3.96 -5.86
C GLN A 110 5.35 5.22 -5.52
N LEU A 111 5.96 5.25 -4.35
CA LEU A 111 6.84 6.33 -3.92
C LEU A 111 8.20 6.33 -4.63
N GLY A 112 8.52 5.26 -5.39
CA GLY A 112 9.72 5.16 -6.21
C GLY A 112 11.01 4.91 -5.44
N PHE A 113 10.94 4.22 -4.29
CA PHE A 113 12.15 3.87 -3.51
C PHE A 113 12.26 2.38 -3.14
N ALA A 114 11.43 1.52 -3.73
CA ALA A 114 11.43 0.10 -3.41
C ALA A 114 12.80 -0.59 -3.64
N GLU A 115 13.52 -0.19 -4.69
CA GLU A 115 14.85 -0.72 -5.01
C GLU A 115 15.94 -0.21 -4.05
N GLN A 116 15.85 1.06 -3.65
CA GLN A 116 16.78 1.67 -2.69
C GLN A 116 16.56 1.16 -1.26
N GLY A 117 15.40 0.57 -0.98
CA GLY A 117 15.03 0.04 0.33
C GLY A 117 14.60 1.10 1.35
N THR A 118 15.08 2.33 1.23
CA THR A 118 14.77 3.45 2.13
C THR A 118 14.65 4.77 1.38
N ALA A 119 13.89 5.71 1.95
CA ALA A 119 13.81 7.09 1.47
C ALA A 119 13.56 8.07 2.61
N THR A 120 13.98 9.33 2.43
CA THR A 120 13.54 10.42 3.31
C THR A 120 12.14 10.84 2.90
N VAL A 121 11.21 10.78 3.83
CA VAL A 121 9.80 11.09 3.59
C VAL A 121 9.28 12.13 4.57
N LEU A 122 8.21 12.81 4.15
CA LEU A 122 7.33 13.58 5.01
C LEU A 122 6.07 12.75 5.25
N VAL A 123 5.67 12.57 6.51
CA VAL A 123 4.45 11.88 6.93
C VAL A 123 3.50 12.89 7.55
N GLU A 124 2.30 12.98 7.02
CA GLU A 124 1.24 13.89 7.46
C GLU A 124 -0.06 13.12 7.71
N SER A 125 -0.65 13.31 8.90
CA SER A 125 -1.98 12.71 9.16
C SER A 125 -3.06 13.43 8.38
N LEU A 126 -4.06 12.68 7.93
CA LEU A 126 -5.23 13.22 7.23
C LEU A 126 -6.40 13.36 8.20
N ASP A 127 -7.03 14.55 8.19
CA ASP A 127 -8.28 14.78 8.90
C ASP A 127 -9.46 14.38 8.01
N LEU A 128 -9.99 13.19 8.24
CA LEU A 128 -11.08 12.62 7.45
C LEU A 128 -12.43 13.34 7.65
N ALA A 129 -12.52 14.32 8.53
CA ALA A 129 -13.68 15.17 8.69
C ALA A 129 -13.80 16.23 7.56
N GLY A 130 -12.69 16.52 6.86
CA GLY A 130 -12.65 17.46 5.74
C GLY A 130 -13.07 16.87 4.39
N VAL A 131 -13.72 17.66 3.55
CA VAL A 131 -14.20 17.22 2.21
C VAL A 131 -13.03 17.00 1.25
N ASP A 132 -11.95 17.78 1.38
CA ASP A 132 -10.81 17.72 0.48
C ASP A 132 -9.97 16.45 0.71
N ASP A 133 -9.78 16.06 1.97
CA ASP A 133 -9.08 14.84 2.32
C ASP A 133 -9.81 13.58 1.80
N ARG A 134 -11.14 13.59 1.75
CA ARG A 134 -11.94 12.48 1.18
C ARG A 134 -11.73 12.31 -0.32
N ARG A 135 -11.57 13.40 -1.06
CA ARG A 135 -11.31 13.36 -2.52
C ARG A 135 -9.93 12.81 -2.80
N GLU A 136 -8.94 13.21 -2.01
CA GLU A 136 -7.56 12.75 -2.14
C GLU A 136 -7.42 11.28 -1.76
N LEU A 137 -8.11 10.83 -0.71
CA LEU A 137 -8.20 9.44 -0.32
C LEU A 137 -8.86 8.58 -1.40
N ALA A 138 -9.89 9.08 -2.06
CA ALA A 138 -10.53 8.39 -3.18
C ALA A 138 -9.62 8.30 -4.41
N ALA A 139 -8.75 9.28 -4.60
CA ALA A 139 -7.76 9.29 -5.69
C ALA A 139 -6.57 8.35 -5.42
N ALA A 140 -6.26 8.10 -4.15
CA ALA A 140 -5.14 7.24 -3.72
C ALA A 140 -5.52 5.74 -3.57
N SER A 141 -6.77 5.37 -3.86
CA SER A 141 -7.19 3.96 -3.75
C SER A 141 -6.62 3.12 -4.90
N TYR A 142 -6.46 1.83 -4.62
CA TYR A 142 -6.05 0.86 -5.64
C TYR A 142 -6.84 1.02 -6.93
N ARG A 143 -6.12 1.12 -8.04
CA ARG A 143 -6.75 1.31 -9.34
C ARG A 143 -6.52 0.16 -10.28
N TYR A 144 -5.58 -0.69 -9.99
CA TYR A 144 -5.16 -1.75 -10.89
C TYR A 144 -5.13 -3.11 -10.20
N LEU A 145 -5.32 -4.15 -10.99
CA LEU A 145 -5.04 -5.53 -10.64
C LEU A 145 -3.82 -6.00 -11.43
N GLN A 146 -2.75 -6.39 -10.76
CA GLN A 146 -1.61 -7.02 -11.40
C GLN A 146 -1.83 -8.52 -11.50
N LEU A 147 -1.83 -9.07 -12.72
CA LEU A 147 -2.00 -10.50 -12.97
C LEU A 147 -0.68 -11.26 -12.92
N GLY A 148 0.39 -10.61 -13.30
CA GLY A 148 1.70 -11.25 -13.28
C GLY A 148 2.79 -10.38 -13.90
N ALA A 149 4.00 -10.93 -13.87
CA ALA A 149 5.17 -10.40 -14.56
C ALA A 149 5.83 -11.53 -15.37
N PHE A 150 6.01 -11.30 -16.65
CA PHE A 150 6.45 -12.30 -17.63
C PHE A 150 7.81 -11.90 -18.20
N THR A 151 8.64 -12.88 -18.48
CA THR A 151 9.91 -12.66 -19.20
C THR A 151 9.70 -12.47 -20.71
N SER A 152 8.57 -12.95 -21.23
CA SER A 152 8.16 -12.80 -22.62
C SER A 152 7.17 -11.65 -22.80
N GLU A 153 7.49 -10.69 -23.64
CA GLU A 153 6.60 -9.60 -24.04
C GLU A 153 5.36 -10.14 -24.79
N THR A 154 5.58 -11.13 -25.65
CA THR A 154 4.50 -11.77 -26.43
C THR A 154 3.50 -12.42 -25.48
N ALA A 155 3.94 -13.22 -24.51
CA ALA A 155 3.05 -13.88 -23.55
C ALA A 155 2.29 -12.86 -22.68
N ALA A 156 2.93 -11.77 -22.28
CA ALA A 156 2.25 -10.69 -21.55
C ALA A 156 1.20 -10.00 -22.43
N GLY A 157 1.52 -9.75 -23.69
CA GLY A 157 0.60 -9.13 -24.66
C GLY A 157 -0.60 -10.02 -25.00
N GLU A 158 -0.40 -11.32 -25.18
CA GLU A 158 -1.47 -12.29 -25.41
C GLU A 158 -2.45 -12.36 -24.25
N LEU A 159 -1.92 -12.48 -23.00
CA LEU A 159 -2.74 -12.46 -21.80
C LEU A 159 -3.53 -11.14 -21.68
N GLY A 160 -2.85 -10.01 -21.87
CA GLY A 160 -3.51 -8.71 -21.81
C GLY A 160 -4.60 -8.55 -22.86
N GLY A 161 -4.35 -9.00 -24.10
CA GLY A 161 -5.31 -8.97 -25.18
C GLY A 161 -6.50 -9.92 -24.97
N GLU A 162 -6.28 -11.09 -24.39
CA GLU A 162 -7.34 -12.01 -24.00
C GLU A 162 -8.30 -11.38 -23.00
N ILE A 163 -7.75 -10.84 -21.91
CA ILE A 163 -8.54 -10.25 -20.83
C ILE A 163 -9.31 -9.02 -21.32
N GLY A 164 -8.66 -8.13 -22.06
CA GLY A 164 -9.30 -6.94 -22.61
C GLY A 164 -10.49 -7.26 -23.51
N ARG A 165 -10.36 -8.28 -24.37
CA ARG A 165 -11.45 -8.72 -25.27
C ARG A 165 -12.58 -9.43 -24.56
N ARG A 166 -12.26 -10.22 -23.50
CA ARG A 166 -13.27 -11.07 -22.84
C ARG A 166 -14.16 -10.31 -21.86
N TRP A 167 -13.64 -9.28 -21.21
CA TRP A 167 -14.38 -8.55 -20.17
C TRP A 167 -14.46 -7.04 -20.41
N ASP A 168 -13.95 -6.55 -21.52
CA ASP A 168 -13.89 -5.11 -21.83
C ASP A 168 -13.17 -4.27 -20.73
N TYR A 169 -12.20 -4.90 -20.07
CA TYR A 169 -11.39 -4.21 -19.10
C TYR A 169 -10.23 -3.48 -19.79
N PRO A 170 -9.89 -2.25 -19.35
CA PRO A 170 -8.64 -1.61 -19.74
C PRO A 170 -7.46 -2.48 -19.27
N VAL A 171 -6.56 -2.82 -20.18
CA VAL A 171 -5.35 -3.59 -19.85
C VAL A 171 -4.12 -2.86 -20.34
N SER A 172 -3.09 -2.84 -19.51
CA SER A 172 -1.77 -2.31 -19.85
C SER A 172 -0.67 -3.34 -19.62
N VAL A 173 0.27 -3.39 -20.55
CA VAL A 173 1.51 -4.16 -20.41
C VAL A 173 2.67 -3.17 -20.32
N SER A 174 3.45 -3.25 -19.26
CA SER A 174 4.60 -2.35 -19.03
C SER A 174 5.87 -3.14 -18.79
N ALA A 175 6.96 -2.76 -19.47
CA ALA A 175 8.27 -3.33 -19.22
C ALA A 175 8.89 -2.74 -17.94
N VAL A 176 9.53 -3.58 -17.16
CA VAL A 176 10.30 -3.20 -15.98
C VAL A 176 11.63 -3.96 -15.98
N ASP A 177 12.70 -3.23 -15.93
CA ASP A 177 14.04 -3.80 -15.81
C ASP A 177 14.32 -4.09 -14.33
N THR A 178 14.74 -5.31 -14.04
CA THR A 178 15.25 -5.74 -12.73
C THR A 178 16.72 -6.09 -12.88
N ASP A 179 17.47 -6.21 -11.77
CA ASP A 179 18.92 -6.42 -11.76
C ASP A 179 19.42 -7.54 -12.69
N ASN A 180 18.57 -8.52 -13.03
CA ASN A 180 18.98 -9.67 -13.83
C ASN A 180 18.11 -9.94 -15.08
N ARG A 181 16.97 -9.25 -15.26
CA ARG A 181 16.09 -9.50 -16.40
C ARG A 181 15.04 -8.44 -16.61
N ARG A 182 14.60 -8.29 -17.84
CA ARG A 182 13.44 -7.49 -18.22
C ARG A 182 12.17 -8.30 -18.01
N LEU A 183 11.21 -7.71 -17.29
CA LEU A 183 9.89 -8.29 -17.02
C LEU A 183 8.79 -7.42 -17.64
N HIS A 184 7.75 -8.06 -18.15
CA HIS A 184 6.56 -7.44 -18.70
C HIS A 184 5.39 -7.66 -17.74
N ARG A 185 4.93 -6.59 -17.08
CA ARG A 185 3.83 -6.62 -16.11
C ARG A 185 2.50 -6.42 -16.80
N VAL A 186 1.56 -7.32 -16.54
CA VAL A 186 0.18 -7.21 -17.03
C VAL A 186 -0.69 -6.65 -15.93
N ARG A 187 -1.33 -5.51 -16.19
CA ARG A 187 -2.20 -4.80 -15.27
C ARG A 187 -3.56 -4.54 -15.89
N VAL A 188 -4.62 -4.78 -15.13
CA VAL A 188 -6.02 -4.51 -15.50
C VAL A 188 -6.48 -3.30 -14.70
N GLY A 189 -7.10 -2.35 -15.34
CA GLY A 189 -7.52 -1.07 -14.80
C GLY A 189 -7.02 0.11 -15.65
N PRO A 190 -7.26 1.37 -15.23
CA PRO A 190 -7.66 1.76 -13.86
C PRO A 190 -9.14 1.52 -13.57
N PHE A 191 -9.45 1.07 -12.37
CA PHE A 191 -10.82 0.98 -11.88
C PHE A 191 -11.24 2.27 -11.19
N SER A 192 -12.49 2.66 -11.35
CA SER A 192 -13.03 3.89 -10.79
C SER A 192 -13.38 3.80 -9.30
N SER A 193 -13.46 2.58 -8.76
CA SER A 193 -13.82 2.34 -7.36
C SER A 193 -13.33 0.97 -6.87
N MET A 194 -13.17 0.82 -5.54
CA MET A 194 -12.83 -0.47 -4.92
C MET A 194 -13.86 -1.57 -5.22
N PRO A 195 -15.18 -1.32 -5.15
CA PRO A 195 -16.16 -2.34 -5.53
C PRO A 195 -15.97 -2.85 -6.97
N ALA A 196 -15.68 -1.95 -7.93
CA ALA A 196 -15.42 -2.34 -9.31
C ALA A 196 -14.13 -3.19 -9.44
N LEU A 197 -13.09 -2.83 -8.70
CA LEU A 197 -11.84 -3.59 -8.66
C LEU A 197 -12.05 -4.98 -8.05
N GLU A 198 -12.74 -5.08 -6.90
CA GLU A 198 -13.01 -6.38 -6.25
C GLU A 198 -13.93 -7.26 -7.08
N GLN A 199 -14.90 -6.68 -7.78
CA GLN A 199 -15.73 -7.42 -8.72
C GLN A 199 -14.89 -7.98 -9.88
N ALA A 200 -14.02 -7.18 -10.48
CA ALA A 200 -13.13 -7.63 -11.54
C ALA A 200 -12.16 -8.70 -11.05
N ARG A 201 -11.65 -8.56 -9.81
CA ARG A 201 -10.78 -9.56 -9.18
C ARG A 201 -11.50 -10.90 -9.02
N ALA A 202 -12.72 -10.88 -8.49
CA ALA A 202 -13.52 -12.10 -8.34
C ALA A 202 -13.78 -12.81 -9.68
N VAL A 203 -14.15 -12.05 -10.71
CA VAL A 203 -14.38 -12.57 -12.07
C VAL A 203 -13.13 -13.22 -12.64
N LEU A 204 -11.95 -12.61 -12.46
CA LEU A 204 -10.70 -13.17 -12.96
C LEU A 204 -10.29 -14.43 -12.20
N ILE A 205 -10.51 -14.49 -10.88
CA ILE A 205 -10.27 -15.71 -10.08
C ILE A 205 -11.20 -16.85 -10.52
N GLU A 206 -12.49 -16.57 -10.70
CA GLU A 206 -13.48 -17.55 -11.17
C GLU A 206 -13.15 -18.07 -12.57
N ALA A 207 -12.56 -17.23 -13.40
CA ALA A 207 -12.08 -17.62 -14.73
C ALA A 207 -10.77 -18.45 -14.73
N GLY A 208 -10.21 -18.73 -13.55
CA GLY A 208 -9.03 -19.58 -13.36
C GLY A 208 -7.69 -18.85 -13.41
N TYR A 209 -7.68 -17.51 -13.44
CA TYR A 209 -6.42 -16.77 -13.32
C TYR A 209 -5.90 -16.80 -11.87
N PRO A 210 -4.56 -16.85 -11.67
CA PRO A 210 -3.98 -16.69 -10.33
C PRO A 210 -4.51 -15.42 -9.68
N ALA A 211 -4.80 -15.45 -8.38
CA ALA A 211 -5.41 -14.34 -7.66
C ALA A 211 -4.70 -13.00 -7.96
N PRO A 212 -5.34 -12.10 -8.75
CA PRO A 212 -4.73 -10.85 -9.15
C PRO A 212 -4.46 -9.97 -7.91
N GLN A 213 -3.30 -9.30 -7.89
CA GLN A 213 -2.90 -8.47 -6.78
C GLN A 213 -3.39 -7.04 -6.99
N PRO A 214 -4.19 -6.47 -6.08
CA PRO A 214 -4.52 -5.05 -6.10
C PRO A 214 -3.24 -4.21 -5.96
N ILE A 215 -3.08 -3.23 -6.85
CA ILE A 215 -1.98 -2.26 -6.81
C ILE A 215 -2.50 -0.84 -6.97
N LEU A 216 -1.76 0.09 -6.43
CA LEU A 216 -2.04 1.52 -6.50
C LEU A 216 -1.80 2.08 -7.90
#